data_76c2e474284a87f622c38066efe4d046
#
_entry.id   76c2e474284a87f622c38066efe4d046
#
_cell.length_a   1.000
_cell.length_b   1.000
_cell.length_c   1.000
_cell.angle_alpha   90.00
_cell.angle_beta   90.00
_cell.angle_gamma   90.00
#
_symmetry.space_group_name_H-M   'P 1'
#
loop_
_entity.id
_entity.type
_entity.pdbx_description
1 polymer ?
#
loop_
_entity_poly.entity_id
_entity_poly.type
_entity_poly.pdbx_seq_one_letter_code
_entity_poly.pdbx_strand_id
1 'polypeptide(L)'
;PMLSFKSFDEVIERANNNDLGLSSYICTNSMEQAHRASELMETGTVAVNTPLVAIAEAPFGGIKQTGYGREGGSMAIKDYLNVKYTHLGIKG
;
A
#
# COMPACT_ATOMS: atom_id res chain seq x y z
N PRO A 1 12.58 8.49 -16.18
CA PRO A 1 14.03 8.47 -15.96
C PRO A 1 14.45 7.16 -15.33
N MET A 2 15.69 6.77 -15.62
CA MET A 2 16.30 5.56 -15.04
C MET A 2 17.55 5.99 -14.27
N LEU A 3 17.66 5.54 -13.02
CA LEU A 3 18.75 5.91 -12.13
C LEU A 3 19.42 4.64 -11.60
N SER A 4 20.73 4.71 -11.36
CA SER A 4 21.48 3.62 -10.73
C SER A 4 21.63 3.84 -9.23
N PHE A 5 21.84 2.77 -8.51
CA PHE A 5 22.12 2.76 -7.07
C PHE A 5 23.20 1.73 -6.75
N LYS A 6 23.81 1.85 -5.57
CA LYS A 6 24.92 0.98 -5.15
C LYS A 6 24.56 0.00 -4.06
N SER A 7 23.52 0.27 -3.26
CA SER A 7 23.11 -0.59 -2.17
C SER A 7 21.60 -0.62 -2.02
N PHE A 8 21.12 -1.68 -1.35
CA PHE A 8 19.70 -1.82 -1.00
C PHE A 8 19.20 -0.64 -0.15
N ASP A 9 19.95 -0.27 0.88
CA ASP A 9 19.54 0.81 1.78
C ASP A 9 19.47 2.15 1.07
N GLU A 10 20.43 2.43 0.18
CA GLU A 10 20.41 3.63 -0.66
C GLU A 10 19.15 3.72 -1.52
N VAL A 11 18.79 2.64 -2.19
CA VAL A 11 17.63 2.67 -3.10
C VAL A 11 16.32 2.81 -2.35
N ILE A 12 16.17 2.19 -1.18
CA ILE A 12 14.99 2.34 -0.33
C ILE A 12 14.85 3.79 0.15
N GLU A 13 15.91 4.39 0.66
CA GLU A 13 15.90 5.78 1.11
C GLU A 13 15.51 6.73 -0.03
N ARG A 14 16.14 6.58 -1.20
CA ARG A 14 15.84 7.41 -2.36
C ARG A 14 14.43 7.22 -2.89
N ALA A 15 13.95 5.98 -2.94
CA ALA A 15 12.58 5.66 -3.38
C ALA A 15 11.52 6.26 -2.45
N ASN A 16 11.78 6.30 -1.15
CA ASN A 16 10.87 6.88 -0.16
C ASN A 16 10.94 8.41 -0.06
N ASN A 17 12.00 9.01 -0.59
CA ASN A 17 12.19 10.47 -0.52
C ASN A 17 11.35 11.20 -1.57
N ASN A 18 10.04 11.09 -1.47
CA ASN A 18 9.07 11.83 -2.27
C ASN A 18 7.71 11.89 -1.54
N ASP A 19 6.83 12.74 -2.04
CA ASP A 19 5.53 13.00 -1.43
C ASP A 19 4.42 12.05 -1.90
N LEU A 20 4.72 11.13 -2.79
CA LEU A 20 3.76 10.19 -3.36
C LEU A 20 4.02 8.77 -2.86
N GLY A 21 3.00 7.94 -2.84
CA GLY A 21 3.12 6.58 -2.34
C GLY A 21 1.98 5.68 -2.78
N LEU A 22 1.74 5.55 -4.09
CA LEU A 22 0.69 4.65 -4.59
C LEU A 22 1.18 3.22 -4.68
N SER A 23 2.15 2.96 -5.56
CA SER A 23 2.63 1.60 -5.83
C SER A 23 4.13 1.58 -6.05
N SER A 24 4.77 0.52 -5.61
CA SER A 24 6.16 0.23 -5.90
C SER A 24 6.31 -1.17 -6.50
N TYR A 25 7.34 -1.33 -7.33
CA TYR A 25 7.62 -2.56 -8.06
C TYR A 25 9.07 -2.96 -7.82
N ILE A 26 9.27 -4.20 -7.43
CA ILE A 26 10.57 -4.72 -7.02
C ILE A 26 10.87 -5.97 -7.83
N CYS A 27 12.06 -6.02 -8.42
CA CYS A 27 12.58 -7.21 -9.09
C CYS A 27 13.76 -7.74 -8.29
N THR A 28 13.64 -8.93 -7.77
CA THR A 28 14.71 -9.58 -6.99
C THR A 28 14.53 -11.09 -6.98
N ASN A 29 15.64 -11.82 -6.88
CA ASN A 29 15.65 -13.25 -6.62
C ASN A 29 15.89 -13.57 -5.14
N SER A 30 16.06 -12.55 -4.30
CA SER A 30 16.26 -12.70 -2.86
C SER A 30 14.96 -12.54 -2.10
N MET A 31 14.52 -13.58 -1.42
CA MET A 31 13.34 -13.54 -0.56
C MET A 31 13.51 -12.54 0.59
N GLU A 32 14.73 -12.46 1.15
CA GLU A 32 15.05 -11.48 2.19
C GLU A 32 14.86 -10.05 1.69
N GLN A 33 15.39 -9.72 0.50
CA GLN A 33 15.20 -8.39 -0.07
C GLN A 33 13.73 -8.10 -0.39
N ALA A 34 12.99 -9.09 -0.87
CA ALA A 34 11.57 -8.95 -1.14
C ALA A 34 10.79 -8.57 0.12
N HIS A 35 11.04 -9.28 1.23
CA HIS A 35 10.40 -8.98 2.51
C HIS A 35 10.81 -7.62 3.06
N ARG A 36 12.11 -7.32 3.10
CA ARG A 36 12.61 -6.05 3.60
C ARG A 36 12.06 -4.87 2.79
N ALA A 37 12.04 -4.99 1.47
CA ALA A 37 11.49 -3.94 0.62
C ALA A 37 9.97 -3.77 0.84
N SER A 38 9.22 -4.87 0.99
CA SER A 38 7.78 -4.81 1.28
C SER A 38 7.47 -4.07 2.58
N GLU A 39 8.32 -4.21 3.59
CA GLU A 39 8.15 -3.51 4.87
C GLU A 39 8.60 -2.05 4.84
N LEU A 40 9.67 -1.76 4.10
CA LEU A 40 10.32 -0.46 4.15
C LEU A 40 9.80 0.53 3.10
N MET A 41 9.23 0.05 1.99
CA MET A 41 8.68 0.94 0.97
C MET A 41 7.45 1.67 1.48
N GLU A 42 7.48 2.98 1.41
CA GLU A 42 6.37 3.87 1.81
C GLU A 42 5.37 4.03 0.66
N THR A 43 4.73 2.94 0.29
CA THR A 43 3.66 2.89 -0.72
C THR A 43 2.50 2.04 -0.23
N GLY A 44 1.31 2.31 -0.74
CA GLY A 44 0.12 1.54 -0.38
C GLY A 44 0.13 0.12 -0.97
N THR A 45 0.88 -0.09 -2.05
CA THR A 45 1.00 -1.38 -2.71
C THR A 45 2.46 -1.67 -3.07
N VAL A 46 2.90 -2.89 -2.84
CA VAL A 46 4.21 -3.37 -3.25
C VAL A 46 4.04 -4.64 -4.09
N ALA A 47 4.54 -4.62 -5.31
CA ALA A 47 4.56 -5.78 -6.20
C ALA A 47 5.98 -6.31 -6.35
N VAL A 48 6.16 -7.61 -6.19
CA VAL A 48 7.46 -8.26 -6.34
C VAL A 48 7.42 -9.19 -7.54
N ASN A 49 8.30 -8.95 -8.50
CA ASN A 49 8.45 -9.74 -9.74
C ASN A 49 7.16 -9.84 -10.58
N THR A 50 6.25 -8.88 -10.45
CA THR A 50 5.00 -8.82 -11.22
C THR A 50 4.60 -7.36 -11.44
N PRO A 51 3.99 -7.01 -12.58
CA PRO A 51 3.40 -5.70 -12.78
C PRO A 51 1.96 -5.58 -12.22
N LEU A 52 1.37 -6.70 -11.78
CA LEU A 52 -0.01 -6.73 -11.30
C LEU A 52 -0.10 -6.26 -9.86
N VAL A 53 -0.80 -5.17 -9.63
CA VAL A 53 -1.04 -4.60 -8.29
C VAL A 53 -2.51 -4.47 -7.94
N ALA A 54 -3.40 -4.57 -8.93
CA ALA A 54 -4.84 -4.41 -8.74
C ALA A 54 -5.55 -5.73 -8.98
N ILE A 55 -6.08 -6.31 -7.92
CA ILE A 55 -6.96 -7.47 -7.94
C ILE A 55 -8.16 -7.17 -7.03
N ALA A 56 -9.32 -7.79 -7.33
CA ALA A 56 -10.56 -7.49 -6.61
C ALA A 56 -10.49 -7.85 -5.11
N GLU A 57 -9.71 -8.84 -4.76
CA GLU A 57 -9.59 -9.36 -3.40
C GLU A 57 -8.67 -8.55 -2.50
N ALA A 58 -7.83 -7.69 -3.07
CA ALA A 58 -6.84 -6.91 -2.33
C ALA A 58 -7.17 -5.42 -2.30
N PRO A 59 -6.93 -4.73 -1.19
CA PRO A 59 -7.11 -3.29 -1.12
C PRO A 59 -6.06 -2.58 -1.99
N PHE A 60 -6.50 -1.67 -2.84
CA PHE A 60 -5.67 -0.82 -3.68
C PHE A 60 -5.82 0.64 -3.29
N GLY A 61 -4.74 1.32 -3.08
CA GLY A 61 -4.70 2.74 -2.75
C GLY A 61 -3.35 3.15 -2.21
N GLY A 62 -3.15 4.44 -2.10
CA GLY A 62 -1.88 5.02 -1.73
C GLY A 62 -1.83 5.59 -0.32
N ILE A 63 -0.67 6.09 0.00
CA ILE A 63 -0.37 6.86 1.21
C ILE A 63 0.25 8.21 0.81
N LYS A 64 0.56 9.04 1.79
CA LYS A 64 1.12 10.38 1.59
C LYS A 64 0.17 11.24 0.72
N GLN A 65 0.71 12.08 -0.16
CA GLN A 65 -0.11 12.97 -1.02
C GLN A 65 -0.83 12.25 -2.16
N THR A 66 -0.63 10.94 -2.32
CA THR A 66 -1.41 10.15 -3.27
C THR A 66 -2.90 10.13 -2.90
N GLY A 67 -3.25 10.32 -1.62
CA GLY A 67 -4.62 10.46 -1.17
C GLY A 67 -5.02 9.42 -0.14
N TYR A 68 -6.32 9.41 0.18
CA TYR A 68 -6.92 8.56 1.19
C TYR A 68 -7.77 7.46 0.56
N GLY A 69 -8.06 6.45 1.37
CA GLY A 69 -9.00 5.39 1.02
C GLY A 69 -8.38 4.22 0.28
N ARG A 70 -9.19 3.20 0.11
CA ARG A 70 -8.81 1.98 -0.61
C ARG A 70 -9.95 1.52 -1.50
N GLU A 71 -9.59 1.00 -2.68
CA GLU A 71 -10.49 0.31 -3.60
C GLU A 71 -10.24 -1.20 -3.50
N GLY A 72 -11.28 -2.00 -3.74
CA GLY A 72 -11.15 -3.45 -3.70
C GLY A 72 -10.95 -4.03 -2.30
N GLY A 73 -10.94 -5.35 -2.21
CA GLY A 73 -10.85 -6.06 -0.94
C GLY A 73 -12.06 -5.84 -0.04
N SER A 74 -12.03 -6.43 1.14
CA SER A 74 -13.11 -6.30 2.13
C SER A 74 -13.14 -4.92 2.81
N MET A 75 -12.08 -4.15 2.69
CA MET A 75 -11.95 -2.84 3.35
C MET A 75 -12.63 -1.70 2.58
N ALA A 76 -12.78 -1.84 1.26
CA ALA A 76 -13.24 -0.74 0.41
C ALA A 76 -14.65 -0.24 0.77
N ILE A 77 -15.53 -1.14 1.18
CA ILE A 77 -16.91 -0.78 1.54
C ILE A 77 -16.97 0.23 2.70
N LYS A 78 -15.97 0.23 3.58
CA LYS A 78 -15.92 1.11 4.75
C LYS A 78 -15.83 2.58 4.37
N ASP A 79 -15.22 2.89 3.23
CA ASP A 79 -15.08 4.27 2.73
C ASP A 79 -16.42 4.86 2.26
N TYR A 80 -17.42 4.01 2.03
CA TYR A 80 -18.76 4.40 1.60
C TYR A 80 -19.79 4.37 2.73
N LEU A 81 -19.39 4.03 3.95
CA LEU A 81 -20.27 3.83 5.08
C LEU A 81 -19.95 4.80 6.23
N ASN A 82 -21.00 5.19 6.92
CA ASN A 82 -20.89 5.85 8.23
C ASN A 82 -21.21 4.83 9.31
N VAL A 83 -20.32 4.71 10.30
CA VAL A 83 -20.56 3.86 11.45
C VAL A 83 -21.55 4.54 12.39
N LYS A 84 -22.64 3.85 12.75
CA LYS A 84 -23.62 4.33 13.70
C LYS A 84 -23.84 3.30 14.79
N TYR A 85 -23.77 3.73 16.01
CA TYR A 85 -24.18 2.94 17.18
C TYR A 85 -25.57 3.39 17.63
N THR A 86 -26.44 2.42 17.87
CA THR A 86 -27.76 2.69 18.45
C THR A 86 -27.96 1.79 19.66
N HIS A 87 -28.31 2.38 20.77
CA HIS A 87 -28.69 1.69 21.98
C HIS A 87 -30.17 1.93 22.25
N LEU A 88 -30.94 0.89 22.35
CA LEU A 88 -32.37 0.96 22.65
C LEU A 88 -32.64 0.41 24.04
N GLY A 89 -33.10 1.27 24.95
CA GLY A 89 -33.60 0.87 26.24
C GLY A 89 -35.13 0.81 26.24
N ILE A 90 -35.68 -0.29 25.75
CA ILE A 90 -37.13 -0.48 25.66
C ILE A 90 -37.60 -1.23 26.89
N LYS A 91 -38.57 -0.66 27.59
CA LYS A 91 -39.31 -1.31 28.65
C LYS A 91 -40.71 -1.66 28.15
N GLY A 92 -41.06 -2.92 28.25
CA GLY A 92 -42.37 -3.27 27.76
C GLY A 92 -42.78 -4.64 27.98
#